data_99fcb30c2699c5ff5def3c9b8178e0bc
#
_entry.id   99fcb30c2699c5ff5def3c9b8178e0bc
#
_cell.length_a   1.000
_cell.length_b   1.000
_cell.length_c   1.000
_cell.angle_alpha   90.00
_cell.angle_beta   90.00
_cell.angle_gamma   90.00
#
_symmetry.space_group_name_H-M   'P 1'
#
loop_
_entity.id
_entity.type
_entity.pdbx_description
1 polymer ?
#
loop_
_entity_poly.entity_id
_entity_poly.type
_entity_poly.pdbx_seq_one_letter_code
_entity_poly.pdbx_strand_id
1 'polypeptide(L)'
;MNLDGITVRCSDDEIAQGDFSKEFEQDLLKRKDDFGQLADSLEKMRSEMKELIGEVKSEALEITGMVQEIDTSLQALDDQIENVSATTEELAAGMEETAASSEEMNAMSHEIESAAKSIAERSQDGATEADEIRDRAVKIKKDTDENDRRTRSIHEEINESLTKALEDIKVVDQINVLAKSIMDITGQTNLLALNASIEAARAGEAGKGFAVVADEIRVLAEQSKAAVAHIQEVTGNVTAAVENLANDAERLLEFVGNDVVESLGGFAEMANSYNSDAANVDSLVTDFSASSEQL
;
A
#
# COMPACT_ATOMS: atom_id res chain seq x y z
N MET A 1 87.50 89.57 -69.28
CA MET A 1 86.69 89.30 -68.11
C MET A 1 86.79 87.81 -67.94
N ASN A 2 87.57 87.40 -66.96
CA ASN A 2 87.93 85.99 -66.76
C ASN A 2 86.77 85.34 -66.02
N LEU A 3 86.07 84.38 -66.65
CA LEU A 3 84.97 83.61 -66.08
C LEU A 3 85.44 82.27 -65.49
N ASP A 4 86.79 82.26 -65.23
CA ASP A 4 87.39 81.06 -64.66
C ASP A 4 87.21 81.06 -63.16
N GLY A 5 86.45 80.17 -62.66
CA GLY A 5 86.47 79.81 -61.25
C GLY A 5 85.18 79.78 -60.50
N ILE A 6 84.01 79.73 -61.12
CA ILE A 6 82.80 79.42 -60.43
C ILE A 6 82.32 78.03 -60.87
N THR A 7 82.95 77.02 -60.36
CA THR A 7 82.35 75.71 -60.40
C THR A 7 81.31 75.71 -59.24
N VAL A 8 80.06 76.02 -59.55
CA VAL A 8 78.96 75.69 -58.65
C VAL A 8 78.95 74.18 -58.64
N ARG A 9 79.77 73.64 -57.75
CA ARG A 9 79.54 72.24 -57.36
C ARG A 9 78.41 72.27 -56.41
N CYS A 10 77.22 72.61 -56.89
CA CYS A 10 76.07 71.97 -56.38
C CYS A 10 76.25 70.50 -56.69
N SER A 11 76.03 69.68 -55.77
CA SER A 11 75.87 68.28 -56.04
C SER A 11 74.52 68.11 -56.81
N ASP A 12 74.52 68.74 -58.10
CA ASP A 12 73.33 68.68 -58.98
C ASP A 12 72.94 67.25 -59.24
N ASP A 13 73.91 66.34 -59.26
CA ASP A 13 73.64 64.91 -59.36
C ASP A 13 73.00 64.31 -58.14
N GLU A 14 73.25 64.79 -56.95
CA GLU A 14 72.68 64.24 -55.67
C GLU A 14 71.25 64.71 -55.48
N ILE A 15 70.93 65.98 -55.71
CA ILE A 15 69.59 66.53 -55.67
C ILE A 15 68.75 65.89 -56.80
N ALA A 16 69.29 65.72 -58.01
CA ALA A 16 68.60 65.04 -59.06
C ALA A 16 68.34 63.54 -58.81
N GLN A 17 69.12 62.92 -57.98
CA GLN A 17 68.93 61.58 -57.47
C GLN A 17 68.03 61.51 -56.19
N GLY A 18 67.51 62.65 -55.74
CA GLY A 18 66.62 62.75 -54.62
C GLY A 18 67.31 62.85 -53.25
N ASP A 19 68.63 63.07 -53.24
CA ASP A 19 69.34 63.30 -51.95
C ASP A 19 69.35 64.80 -51.59
N PHE A 20 68.42 65.19 -50.76
CA PHE A 20 68.23 66.53 -50.20
C PHE A 20 68.95 66.70 -48.86
N SER A 21 69.82 65.81 -48.46
CA SER A 21 70.49 65.84 -47.14
C SER A 21 71.60 66.89 -47.06
N LYS A 22 72.29 67.18 -48.16
CA LYS A 22 73.41 68.10 -48.20
C LYS A 22 72.98 69.56 -48.42
N GLU A 23 73.52 70.42 -47.60
CA GLU A 23 73.28 71.88 -47.64
C GLU A 23 74.12 72.54 -48.72
N PHE A 24 73.65 73.64 -49.32
CA PHE A 24 74.48 74.49 -50.26
C PHE A 24 75.62 75.14 -49.49
N GLU A 25 76.75 75.31 -50.14
CA GLU A 25 77.92 75.96 -49.57
C GLU A 25 77.56 77.37 -49.08
N GLN A 26 77.88 77.68 -47.85
CA GLN A 26 77.52 78.94 -47.19
C GLN A 26 78.10 80.16 -47.97
N ASP A 27 79.19 80.02 -48.68
CA ASP A 27 79.78 81.07 -49.45
C ASP A 27 78.95 81.53 -50.68
N LEU A 28 78.18 80.60 -51.27
CA LEU A 28 77.19 80.85 -52.29
C LEU A 28 75.95 81.56 -51.75
N LEU A 29 75.46 81.19 -50.58
CA LEU A 29 74.31 81.84 -49.92
C LEU A 29 74.62 83.26 -49.41
N LYS A 30 75.89 83.65 -49.20
CA LYS A 30 76.29 84.97 -48.74
C LYS A 30 76.51 85.98 -49.91
N ARG A 31 76.45 85.57 -51.17
CA ARG A 31 76.60 86.45 -52.34
C ARG A 31 75.40 87.44 -52.44
N LYS A 32 75.70 88.67 -52.85
CA LYS A 32 74.70 89.71 -52.95
C LYS A 32 74.27 89.95 -54.41
N ASP A 33 74.62 89.10 -55.31
CA ASP A 33 74.30 89.14 -56.71
C ASP A 33 73.13 88.18 -57.08
N ASP A 34 72.66 88.13 -58.29
CA ASP A 34 71.56 87.30 -58.81
C ASP A 34 71.79 85.78 -58.51
N PHE A 35 73.05 85.36 -58.47
CA PHE A 35 73.45 83.99 -58.16
C PHE A 35 73.21 83.65 -56.67
N GLY A 36 73.43 84.62 -55.78
CA GLY A 36 73.12 84.47 -54.34
C GLY A 36 71.64 84.34 -54.12
N GLN A 37 70.77 85.12 -54.86
CA GLN A 37 69.29 84.96 -54.72
C GLN A 37 68.84 83.62 -55.28
N LEU A 38 69.40 83.12 -56.37
CA LEU A 38 69.09 81.82 -56.92
C LEU A 38 69.48 80.68 -55.91
N ALA A 39 70.67 80.76 -55.33
CA ALA A 39 71.14 79.80 -54.35
C ALA A 39 70.22 79.78 -53.07
N ASP A 40 69.78 80.92 -52.57
CA ASP A 40 68.86 81.03 -51.47
C ASP A 40 67.46 80.38 -51.77
N SER A 41 66.99 80.64 -53.02
CA SER A 41 65.71 80.00 -53.50
C SER A 41 65.81 78.52 -53.64
N LEU A 42 66.97 78.00 -54.16
CA LEU A 42 67.22 76.57 -54.26
C LEU A 42 67.42 75.89 -52.88
N GLU A 43 68.07 76.60 -51.91
CA GLU A 43 68.18 76.05 -50.53
C GLU A 43 66.85 75.99 -49.81
N LYS A 44 65.99 76.98 -50.00
CA LYS A 44 64.59 76.91 -49.48
C LYS A 44 63.84 75.71 -50.08
N MET A 45 63.87 75.56 -51.43
CA MET A 45 63.23 74.44 -52.09
C MET A 45 63.80 73.11 -51.59
N ARG A 46 65.12 72.96 -51.41
CA ARG A 46 65.79 71.78 -50.87
C ARG A 46 65.28 71.51 -49.43
N SER A 47 65.20 72.53 -48.54
CA SER A 47 64.78 72.45 -47.21
C SER A 47 63.30 71.99 -47.11
N GLU A 48 62.40 72.62 -47.94
CA GLU A 48 60.98 72.24 -48.01
C GLU A 48 60.81 70.79 -48.52
N MET A 49 61.58 70.38 -49.54
CA MET A 49 61.56 69.02 -50.08
C MET A 49 62.07 68.01 -49.02
N LYS A 50 63.10 68.33 -48.22
CA LYS A 50 63.62 67.50 -47.16
C LYS A 50 62.55 67.29 -46.03
N GLU A 51 61.83 68.35 -45.66
CA GLU A 51 60.75 68.33 -44.70
C GLU A 51 59.59 67.47 -45.19
N LEU A 52 59.11 67.68 -46.45
CA LEU A 52 58.08 66.87 -47.07
C LEU A 52 58.42 65.38 -47.15
N ILE A 53 59.69 65.06 -47.52
CA ILE A 53 60.16 63.67 -47.57
C ILE A 53 60.17 63.05 -46.12
N GLY A 54 60.55 63.88 -45.11
CA GLY A 54 60.52 63.51 -43.74
C GLY A 54 59.11 63.18 -43.25
N GLU A 55 58.13 64.03 -43.56
CA GLU A 55 56.70 63.82 -43.26
C GLU A 55 56.14 62.56 -43.94
N VAL A 56 56.38 62.43 -45.31
CA VAL A 56 55.93 61.24 -46.05
C VAL A 56 56.54 59.96 -45.49
N LYS A 57 57.81 59.98 -45.04
CA LYS A 57 58.47 58.83 -44.42
C LYS A 57 57.86 58.50 -43.07
N SER A 58 57.51 59.54 -42.26
CA SER A 58 56.85 59.36 -40.95
C SER A 58 55.45 58.77 -41.17
N GLU A 59 54.63 59.30 -42.06
CA GLU A 59 53.31 58.76 -42.35
C GLU A 59 53.36 57.32 -42.89
N ALA A 60 54.36 57.03 -43.80
CA ALA A 60 54.56 55.65 -44.30
C ALA A 60 54.90 54.66 -43.19
N LEU A 61 55.67 55.07 -42.18
CA LEU A 61 55.96 54.24 -40.97
C LEU A 61 54.72 54.03 -40.09
N GLU A 62 53.93 55.10 -39.91
CA GLU A 62 52.69 55.04 -39.21
C GLU A 62 51.65 54.10 -39.88
N ILE A 63 51.51 54.23 -41.22
CA ILE A 63 50.71 53.31 -42.05
C ILE A 63 51.19 51.87 -41.88
N THR A 64 52.51 51.63 -41.89
CA THR A 64 53.08 50.30 -41.69
C THR A 64 52.74 49.76 -40.34
N GLY A 65 52.80 50.59 -39.29
CA GLY A 65 52.35 50.22 -37.94
C GLY A 65 50.88 49.86 -37.86
N MET A 66 50.00 50.68 -38.46
CA MET A 66 48.58 50.42 -38.55
C MET A 66 48.25 49.11 -39.33
N VAL A 67 48.95 48.79 -40.35
CA VAL A 67 48.81 47.54 -41.16
C VAL A 67 49.13 46.32 -40.22
N GLN A 68 50.23 46.44 -39.45
CA GLN A 68 50.61 45.40 -38.49
C GLN A 68 49.54 45.18 -37.36
N GLU A 69 48.98 46.26 -36.89
CA GLU A 69 47.88 46.18 -35.89
C GLU A 69 46.60 45.53 -36.43
N ILE A 70 46.28 45.87 -37.71
CA ILE A 70 45.18 45.25 -38.46
C ILE A 70 45.41 43.73 -38.60
N ASP A 71 46.65 43.34 -39.03
CA ASP A 71 46.99 41.94 -39.22
C ASP A 71 46.86 41.16 -37.93
N THR A 72 47.36 41.71 -36.80
CA THR A 72 47.16 41.12 -35.46
C THR A 72 45.70 41.01 -35.07
N SER A 73 44.90 42.04 -35.37
CA SER A 73 43.45 42.04 -35.07
C SER A 73 42.70 41.02 -35.91
N LEU A 74 43.10 40.84 -37.17
CA LEU A 74 42.54 39.80 -38.06
C LEU A 74 42.84 38.39 -37.55
N GLN A 75 44.06 38.15 -37.08
CA GLN A 75 44.43 36.85 -36.46
C GLN A 75 43.58 36.57 -35.23
N ALA A 76 43.42 37.57 -34.32
CA ALA A 76 42.56 37.40 -33.13
C ALA A 76 41.07 37.17 -33.49
N LEU A 77 40.61 37.78 -34.58
CA LEU A 77 39.25 37.55 -35.09
C LEU A 77 39.08 36.12 -35.65
N ASP A 78 40.07 35.61 -36.33
CA ASP A 78 40.10 34.24 -36.89
C ASP A 78 40.00 33.21 -35.75
N ASP A 79 40.83 33.37 -34.71
CA ASP A 79 40.78 32.55 -33.48
C ASP A 79 39.40 32.61 -32.78
N GLN A 80 38.77 33.80 -32.76
CA GLN A 80 37.43 33.94 -32.20
C GLN A 80 36.37 33.25 -33.06
N ILE A 81 36.46 33.29 -34.36
CA ILE A 81 35.53 32.59 -35.26
C ILE A 81 35.65 31.09 -35.09
N GLU A 82 36.87 30.55 -34.93
CA GLU A 82 37.08 29.13 -34.64
C GLU A 82 36.44 28.69 -33.31
N ASN A 83 36.65 29.49 -32.27
CA ASN A 83 36.01 29.26 -30.97
C ASN A 83 34.47 29.32 -31.01
N VAL A 84 33.89 30.29 -31.74
CA VAL A 84 32.44 30.41 -31.93
C VAL A 84 31.91 29.20 -32.72
N SER A 85 32.65 28.73 -33.73
CA SER A 85 32.26 27.54 -34.50
C SER A 85 32.22 26.30 -33.60
N ALA A 86 33.28 26.07 -32.81
CA ALA A 86 33.34 24.96 -31.86
C ALA A 86 32.19 25.02 -30.83
N THR A 87 31.93 26.20 -30.25
CA THR A 87 30.81 26.38 -29.30
C THR A 87 29.45 26.14 -29.97
N THR A 88 29.32 26.49 -31.24
CA THR A 88 28.08 26.26 -31.99
C THR A 88 27.83 24.76 -32.24
N GLU A 89 28.90 23.99 -32.52
CA GLU A 89 28.83 22.54 -32.67
C GLU A 89 28.45 21.86 -31.33
N GLU A 90 29.08 22.29 -30.21
CA GLU A 90 28.70 21.79 -28.86
C GLU A 90 27.24 22.13 -28.52
N LEU A 91 26.79 23.33 -28.86
CA LEU A 91 25.40 23.74 -28.67
C LEU A 91 24.43 22.90 -29.50
N ALA A 92 24.78 22.61 -30.75
CA ALA A 92 23.96 21.75 -31.60
C ALA A 92 23.83 20.33 -31.01
N ALA A 93 24.95 19.74 -30.58
CA ALA A 93 24.94 18.44 -29.91
C ALA A 93 24.10 18.45 -28.60
N GLY A 94 24.22 19.49 -27.78
CA GLY A 94 23.41 19.68 -26.58
C GLY A 94 21.90 19.85 -26.86
N MET A 95 21.57 20.46 -28.00
CA MET A 95 20.18 20.57 -28.47
C MET A 95 19.61 19.22 -28.92
N GLU A 96 20.39 18.38 -29.59
CA GLU A 96 19.99 17.03 -29.98
C GLU A 96 19.76 16.15 -28.75
N GLU A 97 20.64 16.20 -27.74
CA GLU A 97 20.47 15.49 -26.48
C GLU A 97 19.22 15.98 -25.71
N THR A 98 18.98 17.29 -25.69
CA THR A 98 17.78 17.87 -25.09
C THR A 98 16.49 17.42 -25.80
N ALA A 99 16.52 17.34 -27.12
CA ALA A 99 15.39 16.86 -27.93
C ALA A 99 15.10 15.38 -27.62
N ALA A 100 16.14 14.53 -27.61
CA ALA A 100 15.99 13.10 -27.22
C ALA A 100 15.44 12.94 -25.81
N SER A 101 15.95 13.69 -24.82
CA SER A 101 15.44 13.69 -23.45
C SER A 101 13.97 14.15 -23.36
N SER A 102 13.58 15.09 -24.23
CA SER A 102 12.18 15.56 -24.30
C SER A 102 11.25 14.49 -24.89
N GLU A 103 11.71 13.73 -25.86
CA GLU A 103 10.95 12.59 -26.41
C GLU A 103 10.79 11.47 -25.37
N GLU A 104 11.87 11.14 -24.62
CA GLU A 104 11.80 10.18 -23.53
C GLU A 104 10.84 10.64 -22.42
N MET A 105 10.87 11.93 -22.04
CA MET A 105 9.96 12.51 -21.06
C MET A 105 8.50 12.43 -21.53
N ASN A 106 8.23 12.65 -22.80
CA ASN A 106 6.88 12.54 -23.37
C ASN A 106 6.38 11.08 -23.34
N ALA A 107 7.24 10.12 -23.70
CA ALA A 107 6.92 8.69 -23.61
C ALA A 107 6.63 8.27 -22.16
N MET A 108 7.48 8.71 -21.21
CA MET A 108 7.28 8.45 -19.78
C MET A 108 5.98 9.08 -19.23
N SER A 109 5.62 10.27 -19.70
CA SER A 109 4.35 10.92 -19.33
C SER A 109 3.15 10.11 -19.81
N HIS A 110 3.20 9.55 -20.99
CA HIS A 110 2.15 8.65 -21.49
C HIS A 110 2.05 7.32 -20.70
N GLU A 111 3.18 6.79 -20.26
CA GLU A 111 3.19 5.61 -19.39
C GLU A 111 2.57 5.91 -18.02
N ILE A 112 2.89 7.07 -17.43
CA ILE A 112 2.30 7.54 -16.17
C ILE A 112 0.79 7.73 -16.31
N GLU A 113 0.31 8.37 -17.38
CA GLU A 113 -1.12 8.55 -17.65
C GLU A 113 -1.84 7.19 -17.77
N SER A 114 -1.24 6.24 -18.49
CA SER A 114 -1.80 4.88 -18.62
C SER A 114 -1.85 4.15 -17.28
N ALA A 115 -0.79 4.28 -16.46
CA ALA A 115 -0.74 3.69 -15.12
C ALA A 115 -1.78 4.33 -14.19
N ALA A 116 -1.92 5.66 -14.21
CA ALA A 116 -2.93 6.39 -13.43
C ALA A 116 -4.36 5.93 -13.79
N LYS A 117 -4.66 5.79 -15.08
CA LYS A 117 -5.95 5.26 -15.55
C LYS A 117 -6.21 3.84 -15.06
N SER A 118 -5.20 2.96 -15.12
CA SER A 118 -5.30 1.59 -14.60
C SER A 118 -5.53 1.57 -13.09
N ILE A 119 -4.89 2.47 -12.32
CA ILE A 119 -5.11 2.61 -10.88
C ILE A 119 -6.55 3.06 -10.62
N ALA A 120 -7.07 4.05 -11.35
CA ALA A 120 -8.46 4.53 -11.20
C ALA A 120 -9.49 3.41 -11.48
N GLU A 121 -9.31 2.62 -12.55
CA GLU A 121 -10.16 1.48 -12.86
C GLU A 121 -10.15 0.43 -11.75
N ARG A 122 -8.97 0.03 -11.28
CA ARG A 122 -8.81 -0.94 -10.17
C ARG A 122 -9.34 -0.41 -8.84
N SER A 123 -9.27 0.91 -8.64
CA SER A 123 -9.87 1.54 -7.48
C SER A 123 -11.39 1.43 -7.51
N GLN A 124 -12.01 1.64 -8.67
CA GLN A 124 -13.46 1.47 -8.82
C GLN A 124 -13.90 0.02 -8.56
N ASP A 125 -13.13 -0.96 -9.04
CA ASP A 125 -13.39 -2.37 -8.75
C ASP A 125 -13.26 -2.67 -7.25
N GLY A 126 -12.22 -2.13 -6.61
CA GLY A 126 -11.99 -2.25 -5.17
C GLY A 126 -13.11 -1.65 -4.32
N ALA A 127 -13.68 -0.50 -4.73
CA ALA A 127 -14.84 0.09 -4.07
C ALA A 127 -16.07 -0.84 -4.14
N THR A 128 -16.30 -1.44 -5.31
CA THR A 128 -17.40 -2.38 -5.49
C THR A 128 -17.23 -3.62 -4.61
N GLU A 129 -16.02 -4.16 -4.52
CA GLU A 129 -15.70 -5.31 -3.68
C GLU A 129 -15.85 -4.97 -2.18
N ALA A 130 -15.46 -3.77 -1.76
CA ALA A 130 -15.67 -3.29 -0.41
C ALA A 130 -17.15 -3.18 -0.04
N ASP A 131 -17.99 -2.69 -0.94
CA ASP A 131 -19.45 -2.66 -0.77
C ASP A 131 -20.04 -4.06 -0.61
N GLU A 132 -19.60 -5.03 -1.44
CA GLU A 132 -20.04 -6.42 -1.30
C GLU A 132 -19.62 -7.06 0.02
N ILE A 133 -18.40 -6.74 0.52
CA ILE A 133 -17.93 -7.22 1.84
C ILE A 133 -18.80 -6.62 2.93
N ARG A 134 -19.12 -5.34 2.86
CA ARG A 134 -20.00 -4.65 3.81
C ARG A 134 -21.39 -5.29 3.85
N ASP A 135 -21.99 -5.53 2.69
CA ASP A 135 -23.32 -6.17 2.62
C ASP A 135 -23.30 -7.58 3.21
N ARG A 136 -22.26 -8.37 2.91
CA ARG A 136 -22.08 -9.69 3.52
C ARG A 136 -21.90 -9.61 5.02
N ALA A 137 -21.14 -8.66 5.53
CA ALA A 137 -20.93 -8.44 6.96
C ALA A 137 -22.24 -8.08 7.67
N VAL A 138 -23.05 -7.19 7.12
CA VAL A 138 -24.39 -6.83 7.63
C VAL A 138 -25.30 -8.04 7.69
N LYS A 139 -25.29 -8.86 6.62
CA LYS A 139 -26.08 -10.09 6.57
C LYS A 139 -25.62 -11.11 7.64
N ILE A 140 -24.32 -11.36 7.76
CA ILE A 140 -23.78 -12.28 8.78
C ILE A 140 -24.19 -11.82 10.16
N LYS A 141 -24.07 -10.53 10.46
CA LYS A 141 -24.49 -9.98 11.75
C LYS A 141 -25.96 -10.24 12.02
N LYS A 142 -26.82 -9.95 11.06
CA LYS A 142 -28.28 -10.19 11.17
C LYS A 142 -28.60 -11.66 11.42
N ASP A 143 -28.00 -12.56 10.61
CA ASP A 143 -28.23 -14.00 10.73
C ASP A 143 -27.71 -14.53 12.08
N THR A 144 -26.59 -13.98 12.58
CA THR A 144 -26.02 -14.31 13.88
C THR A 144 -26.92 -13.84 15.03
N ASP A 145 -27.43 -12.61 14.99
CA ASP A 145 -28.35 -12.06 15.99
C ASP A 145 -29.67 -12.88 16.04
N GLU A 146 -30.16 -13.34 14.88
CA GLU A 146 -31.34 -14.20 14.80
C GLU A 146 -31.05 -15.59 15.38
N ASN A 147 -29.89 -16.18 15.06
CA ASN A 147 -29.47 -17.47 15.61
C ASN A 147 -29.27 -17.41 17.14
N ASP A 148 -28.66 -16.31 17.66
CA ASP A 148 -28.53 -16.15 19.13
C ASP A 148 -29.89 -16.14 19.83
N ARG A 149 -30.84 -15.35 19.31
CA ARG A 149 -32.21 -15.32 19.87
C ARG A 149 -32.87 -16.69 19.85
N ARG A 150 -32.77 -17.38 18.72
CA ARG A 150 -33.34 -18.72 18.55
C ARG A 150 -32.68 -19.73 19.46
N THR A 151 -31.38 -19.69 19.62
CA THR A 151 -30.59 -20.56 20.51
C THR A 151 -31.03 -20.36 21.98
N ARG A 152 -31.17 -19.12 22.43
CA ARG A 152 -31.65 -18.79 23.77
C ARG A 152 -33.07 -19.29 24.00
N SER A 153 -33.96 -19.09 23.01
CA SER A 153 -35.36 -19.58 23.11
C SER A 153 -35.41 -21.11 23.23
N ILE A 154 -34.64 -21.83 22.41
CA ILE A 154 -34.56 -23.30 22.46
C ILE A 154 -33.97 -23.77 23.81
N HIS A 155 -32.92 -23.07 24.28
CA HIS A 155 -32.32 -23.38 25.59
C HIS A 155 -33.36 -23.26 26.74
N GLU A 156 -34.15 -22.20 26.78
CA GLU A 156 -35.21 -22.00 27.76
C GLU A 156 -36.28 -23.08 27.66
N GLU A 157 -36.74 -23.38 26.43
CA GLU A 157 -37.77 -24.39 26.18
C GLU A 157 -37.33 -25.82 26.61
N ILE A 158 -36.09 -26.20 26.32
CA ILE A 158 -35.51 -27.47 26.73
C ILE A 158 -35.36 -27.52 28.25
N ASN A 159 -34.90 -26.45 28.90
CA ASN A 159 -34.73 -26.37 30.34
C ASN A 159 -36.09 -26.50 31.06
N GLU A 160 -37.13 -25.84 30.55
CA GLU A 160 -38.51 -25.99 31.10
C GLU A 160 -39.04 -27.42 30.91
N SER A 161 -38.83 -28.01 29.73
CA SER A 161 -39.25 -29.38 29.43
C SER A 161 -38.54 -30.41 30.29
N LEU A 162 -37.23 -30.24 30.52
CA LEU A 162 -36.45 -31.10 31.41
C LEU A 162 -36.92 -31.00 32.85
N THR A 163 -37.15 -29.79 33.36
CA THR A 163 -37.69 -29.57 34.70
C THR A 163 -39.01 -30.28 34.90
N LYS A 164 -39.91 -30.17 33.91
CA LYS A 164 -41.20 -30.86 33.95
C LYS A 164 -41.06 -32.37 33.90
N ALA A 165 -40.18 -32.92 33.05
CA ALA A 165 -39.92 -34.36 32.99
C ALA A 165 -39.40 -34.92 34.33
N LEU A 166 -38.50 -34.15 35.01
CA LEU A 166 -38.00 -34.50 36.35
C LEU A 166 -39.10 -34.42 37.43
N GLU A 167 -40.11 -33.56 37.28
CA GLU A 167 -41.28 -33.56 38.16
C GLU A 167 -42.18 -34.77 37.88
N ASP A 168 -42.42 -35.12 36.64
CA ASP A 168 -43.25 -36.22 36.22
C ASP A 168 -42.68 -37.57 36.68
N ILE A 169 -41.34 -37.74 36.75
CA ILE A 169 -40.72 -38.98 37.24
C ILE A 169 -41.01 -39.27 38.72
N LYS A 170 -41.37 -38.27 39.52
CA LYS A 170 -41.78 -38.49 40.94
C LYS A 170 -42.96 -39.41 41.04
N VAL A 171 -43.78 -39.59 40.03
CA VAL A 171 -44.86 -40.59 39.99
C VAL A 171 -44.30 -42.02 40.06
N VAL A 172 -43.10 -42.27 39.52
CA VAL A 172 -42.44 -43.59 39.62
C VAL A 172 -42.09 -43.92 41.07
N ASP A 173 -41.74 -42.90 41.91
CA ASP A 173 -41.51 -43.11 43.35
C ASP A 173 -42.81 -43.55 44.08
N GLN A 174 -43.94 -43.01 43.63
CA GLN A 174 -45.26 -43.46 44.21
C GLN A 174 -45.53 -44.89 43.80
N ILE A 175 -45.15 -45.31 42.55
CA ILE A 175 -45.28 -46.74 42.15
C ILE A 175 -44.39 -47.62 43.01
N ASN A 176 -43.19 -47.22 43.34
CA ASN A 176 -42.30 -47.94 44.26
C ASN A 176 -42.85 -48.06 45.66
N VAL A 177 -43.50 -47.03 46.22
CA VAL A 177 -44.18 -47.05 47.50
C VAL A 177 -45.38 -48.05 47.47
N LEU A 178 -46.19 -48.01 46.39
CA LEU A 178 -47.30 -48.95 46.22
C LEU A 178 -46.82 -50.40 46.08
N ALA A 179 -45.75 -50.61 45.25
CA ALA A 179 -45.14 -51.92 45.09
C ALA A 179 -44.61 -52.49 46.40
N LYS A 180 -43.98 -51.67 47.24
CA LYS A 180 -43.58 -52.07 48.62
C LYS A 180 -44.75 -52.47 49.46
N SER A 181 -45.84 -51.68 49.44
CA SER A 181 -47.07 -52.02 50.19
C SER A 181 -47.69 -53.36 49.76
N ILE A 182 -47.72 -53.61 48.42
CA ILE A 182 -48.20 -54.89 47.86
C ILE A 182 -47.27 -56.04 48.27
N MET A 183 -45.94 -55.82 48.29
CA MET A 183 -44.94 -56.77 48.74
C MET A 183 -45.19 -57.19 50.18
N ASP A 184 -45.51 -56.25 51.06
CA ASP A 184 -45.83 -56.49 52.46
C ASP A 184 -47.14 -57.28 52.60
N ILE A 185 -48.21 -56.95 51.87
CA ILE A 185 -49.51 -57.66 51.83
C ILE A 185 -49.29 -59.08 51.31
N THR A 186 -48.51 -59.30 50.22
CA THR A 186 -48.26 -60.68 49.75
C THR A 186 -47.50 -61.52 50.79
N GLY A 187 -46.53 -60.85 51.48
CA GLY A 187 -45.84 -61.52 52.62
C GLY A 187 -46.76 -61.95 53.74
N GLN A 188 -47.69 -61.07 54.15
CA GLN A 188 -48.69 -61.39 55.13
C GLN A 188 -49.67 -62.48 54.65
N THR A 189 -50.09 -62.40 53.37
CA THR A 189 -50.99 -63.39 52.75
C THR A 189 -50.33 -64.78 52.74
N ASN A 190 -49.02 -64.80 52.37
CA ASN A 190 -48.25 -66.05 52.40
C ASN A 190 -48.18 -66.69 53.80
N LEU A 191 -47.94 -65.85 54.80
CA LEU A 191 -47.91 -66.30 56.18
C LEU A 191 -49.31 -66.81 56.68
N LEU A 192 -50.40 -66.11 56.32
CA LEU A 192 -51.76 -66.51 56.59
C LEU A 192 -52.11 -67.85 55.92
N ALA A 193 -51.74 -67.96 54.64
CA ALA A 193 -51.94 -69.20 53.89
C ALA A 193 -51.16 -70.37 54.50
N LEU A 194 -49.92 -70.15 54.92
CA LEU A 194 -49.12 -71.17 55.61
C LEU A 194 -49.76 -71.59 56.91
N ASN A 195 -50.22 -70.62 57.71
CA ASN A 195 -50.93 -70.93 59.01
C ASN A 195 -52.24 -71.73 58.77
N ALA A 196 -52.98 -71.37 57.70
CA ALA A 196 -54.20 -72.07 57.32
C ALA A 196 -53.90 -73.52 56.85
N SER A 197 -52.81 -73.72 56.03
CA SER A 197 -52.37 -75.05 55.62
C SER A 197 -51.96 -75.93 56.81
N ILE A 198 -51.29 -75.35 57.82
CA ILE A 198 -50.93 -76.08 59.05
C ILE A 198 -52.18 -76.49 59.83
N GLU A 199 -53.16 -75.65 60.04
CA GLU A 199 -54.36 -75.93 60.77
C GLU A 199 -55.27 -76.92 59.99
N ALA A 200 -55.34 -76.82 58.69
CA ALA A 200 -56.03 -77.77 57.83
C ALA A 200 -55.41 -79.20 57.93
N ALA A 201 -54.07 -79.30 57.99
CA ALA A 201 -53.37 -80.57 58.21
C ALA A 201 -53.67 -81.11 59.58
N ARG A 202 -53.88 -80.29 60.63
CA ARG A 202 -54.20 -80.64 61.99
C ARG A 202 -55.63 -81.19 62.15
N ALA A 203 -56.56 -80.77 61.24
CA ALA A 203 -57.97 -81.25 61.22
C ALA A 203 -58.13 -82.60 60.50
N GLY A 204 -57.07 -83.20 59.98
CA GLY A 204 -57.05 -84.52 59.31
C GLY A 204 -57.95 -84.61 58.06
N GLU A 205 -58.73 -85.68 57.94
CA GLU A 205 -59.63 -85.89 56.80
C GLU A 205 -60.65 -84.76 56.56
N ALA A 206 -61.14 -84.08 57.61
CA ALA A 206 -62.06 -82.97 57.51
C ALA A 206 -61.44 -81.68 56.93
N GLY A 207 -60.11 -81.52 57.01
CA GLY A 207 -59.37 -80.36 56.53
C GLY A 207 -58.81 -80.44 55.14
N LYS A 208 -58.92 -81.58 54.47
CA LYS A 208 -58.28 -81.81 53.15
C LYS A 208 -58.63 -80.75 52.06
N GLY A 209 -59.92 -80.35 51.98
CA GLY A 209 -60.37 -79.32 51.06
C GLY A 209 -59.78 -77.93 51.34
N PHE A 210 -59.69 -77.61 52.68
CA PHE A 210 -59.09 -76.35 53.13
C PHE A 210 -57.58 -76.29 52.89
N ALA A 211 -56.87 -77.38 53.04
CA ALA A 211 -55.44 -77.47 52.78
C ALA A 211 -55.10 -77.16 51.34
N VAL A 212 -55.88 -77.66 50.38
CA VAL A 212 -55.69 -77.34 48.92
C VAL A 212 -55.91 -75.85 48.62
N VAL A 213 -56.96 -75.26 49.23
CA VAL A 213 -57.22 -73.80 49.04
C VAL A 213 -56.10 -72.97 49.64
N ALA A 214 -55.66 -73.34 50.83
CA ALA A 214 -54.57 -72.64 51.52
C ALA A 214 -53.23 -72.73 50.73
N ASP A 215 -52.94 -73.91 50.22
CA ASP A 215 -51.73 -74.06 49.41
C ASP A 215 -51.81 -73.23 48.08
N GLU A 216 -52.99 -73.19 47.40
CA GLU A 216 -53.26 -72.36 46.28
C GLU A 216 -53.08 -70.83 46.52
N ILE A 217 -53.59 -70.35 47.70
CA ILE A 217 -53.42 -69.00 48.19
C ILE A 217 -51.92 -68.71 48.42
N ARG A 218 -51.18 -69.69 49.01
CA ARG A 218 -49.75 -69.57 49.21
C ARG A 218 -48.98 -69.40 47.89
N VAL A 219 -49.30 -70.22 46.84
CA VAL A 219 -48.73 -70.14 45.53
C VAL A 219 -49.05 -68.81 44.86
N LEU A 220 -50.30 -68.35 44.91
CA LEU A 220 -50.74 -67.07 44.40
C LEU A 220 -50.00 -65.86 45.08
N ALA A 221 -49.78 -65.97 46.39
CA ALA A 221 -49.03 -64.94 47.17
C ALA A 221 -47.56 -64.90 46.74
N GLU A 222 -46.90 -66.05 46.52
CA GLU A 222 -45.50 -66.11 45.95
C GLU A 222 -45.40 -65.57 44.53
N GLN A 223 -46.37 -65.96 43.66
CA GLN A 223 -46.43 -65.38 42.31
C GLN A 223 -46.61 -63.85 42.28
N SER A 224 -47.54 -63.34 43.16
CA SER A 224 -47.74 -61.90 43.30
C SER A 224 -46.50 -61.21 43.84
N LYS A 225 -45.77 -61.81 44.80
CA LYS A 225 -44.50 -61.27 45.30
C LYS A 225 -43.46 -61.22 44.25
N ALA A 226 -43.30 -62.23 43.34
CA ALA A 226 -42.39 -62.23 42.26
C ALA A 226 -42.73 -61.14 41.18
N ALA A 227 -44.04 -60.97 40.88
CA ALA A 227 -44.52 -59.93 39.99
C ALA A 227 -44.21 -58.52 40.52
N VAL A 228 -44.40 -58.28 41.80
CA VAL A 228 -44.08 -56.97 42.43
C VAL A 228 -42.59 -56.71 42.48
N ALA A 229 -41.74 -57.72 42.74
CA ALA A 229 -40.29 -57.60 42.65
C ALA A 229 -39.85 -57.19 41.23
N HIS A 230 -40.47 -57.73 40.18
CA HIS A 230 -40.21 -57.34 38.81
C HIS A 230 -40.67 -55.90 38.50
N ILE A 231 -41.81 -55.46 39.06
CA ILE A 231 -42.25 -54.05 38.98
C ILE A 231 -41.20 -53.11 39.59
N GLN A 232 -40.68 -53.46 40.82
CA GLN A 232 -39.59 -52.63 41.41
C GLN A 232 -38.32 -52.62 40.63
N GLU A 233 -37.91 -53.69 40.00
CA GLU A 233 -36.77 -53.74 39.11
C GLU A 233 -36.97 -52.83 37.90
N VAL A 234 -38.14 -52.94 37.25
CA VAL A 234 -38.46 -52.12 36.08
C VAL A 234 -38.52 -50.61 36.41
N THR A 235 -39.19 -50.27 37.53
CA THR A 235 -39.28 -48.88 38.02
C THR A 235 -37.90 -48.32 38.36
N GLY A 236 -37.04 -49.13 39.01
CA GLY A 236 -35.64 -48.75 39.28
C GLY A 236 -34.87 -48.46 38.02
N ASN A 237 -34.99 -49.33 36.99
CA ASN A 237 -34.33 -49.13 35.70
C ASN A 237 -34.86 -47.85 34.98
N VAL A 238 -36.16 -47.58 35.04
CA VAL A 238 -36.75 -46.35 34.46
C VAL A 238 -36.20 -45.10 35.15
N THR A 239 -36.17 -45.10 36.52
CA THR A 239 -35.62 -43.97 37.25
C THR A 239 -34.15 -43.69 36.87
N ALA A 240 -33.31 -44.74 36.88
CA ALA A 240 -31.90 -44.60 36.47
C ALA A 240 -31.73 -44.10 35.04
N ALA A 241 -32.57 -44.58 34.09
CA ALA A 241 -32.52 -44.14 32.72
C ALA A 241 -32.89 -42.64 32.56
N VAL A 242 -33.89 -42.16 33.30
CA VAL A 242 -34.31 -40.75 33.27
C VAL A 242 -33.30 -39.86 33.99
N GLU A 243 -32.66 -40.29 35.07
CA GLU A 243 -31.58 -39.55 35.74
C GLU A 243 -30.37 -39.39 34.79
N ASN A 244 -29.99 -40.45 34.10
CA ASN A 244 -28.91 -40.35 33.08
C ASN A 244 -29.28 -39.39 31.94
N LEU A 245 -30.51 -39.46 31.43
CA LEU A 245 -31.00 -38.53 30.39
C LEU A 245 -31.00 -37.09 30.88
N ALA A 246 -31.39 -36.84 32.17
CA ALA A 246 -31.35 -35.52 32.75
C ALA A 246 -29.92 -34.95 32.82
N ASN A 247 -28.97 -35.75 33.29
CA ASN A 247 -27.56 -35.37 33.35
C ASN A 247 -26.99 -35.05 31.94
N ASP A 248 -27.33 -35.88 30.96
CA ASP A 248 -26.87 -35.61 29.57
C ASP A 248 -27.53 -34.35 28.99
N ALA A 249 -28.80 -34.10 29.30
CA ALA A 249 -29.50 -32.88 28.86
C ALA A 249 -28.94 -31.63 29.58
N GLU A 250 -28.61 -31.69 30.86
CA GLU A 250 -27.93 -30.58 31.57
C GLU A 250 -26.58 -30.25 30.93
N ARG A 251 -25.76 -31.25 30.60
CA ARG A 251 -24.48 -31.03 29.91
C ARG A 251 -24.68 -30.40 28.55
N LEU A 252 -25.71 -30.79 27.82
CA LEU A 252 -26.04 -30.20 26.51
C LEU A 252 -26.51 -28.75 26.66
N LEU A 253 -27.32 -28.44 27.68
CA LEU A 253 -27.76 -27.08 28.01
C LEU A 253 -26.56 -26.18 28.37
N GLU A 254 -25.63 -26.70 29.18
CA GLU A 254 -24.40 -25.98 29.53
C GLU A 254 -23.55 -25.66 28.29
N PHE A 255 -23.34 -26.64 27.41
CA PHE A 255 -22.64 -26.45 26.14
C PHE A 255 -23.34 -25.42 25.25
N VAL A 256 -24.66 -25.50 25.09
CA VAL A 256 -25.42 -24.53 24.29
C VAL A 256 -25.40 -23.15 24.93
N GLY A 257 -25.56 -23.04 26.21
CA GLY A 257 -25.63 -21.77 26.94
C GLY A 257 -24.30 -21.02 26.99
N ASN A 258 -23.18 -21.73 27.03
CA ASN A 258 -21.85 -21.15 27.12
C ASN A 258 -21.15 -21.15 25.76
N ASP A 259 -20.77 -22.32 25.23
CA ASP A 259 -19.89 -22.44 24.08
C ASP A 259 -20.52 -21.95 22.75
N VAL A 260 -21.82 -22.32 22.53
CA VAL A 260 -22.53 -21.91 21.32
C VAL A 260 -22.84 -20.42 21.35
N VAL A 261 -23.30 -19.88 22.48
CA VAL A 261 -23.60 -18.45 22.63
C VAL A 261 -22.32 -17.61 22.52
N GLU A 262 -21.19 -18.04 23.10
CA GLU A 262 -19.90 -17.39 22.97
C GLU A 262 -19.43 -17.39 21.49
N SER A 263 -19.56 -18.51 20.80
CA SER A 263 -19.23 -18.64 19.38
C SER A 263 -20.05 -17.69 18.49
N LEU A 264 -21.37 -17.57 18.77
CA LEU A 264 -22.24 -16.62 18.06
C LEU A 264 -21.80 -15.17 18.35
N GLY A 265 -21.41 -14.84 19.59
CA GLY A 265 -20.82 -13.55 19.93
C GLY A 265 -19.57 -13.26 19.11
N GLY A 266 -18.68 -14.23 18.96
CA GLY A 266 -17.47 -14.11 18.12
C GLY A 266 -17.78 -13.86 16.64
N PHE A 267 -18.81 -14.50 16.08
CA PHE A 267 -19.25 -14.22 14.71
C PHE A 267 -19.82 -12.81 14.55
N ALA A 268 -20.53 -12.29 15.53
CA ALA A 268 -21.03 -10.92 15.50
C ALA A 268 -19.90 -9.89 15.55
N GLU A 269 -18.87 -10.12 16.37
CA GLU A 269 -17.66 -9.29 16.40
C GLU A 269 -16.88 -9.34 15.09
N MET A 270 -16.73 -10.52 14.50
CA MET A 270 -16.08 -10.70 13.20
C MET A 270 -16.82 -9.96 12.09
N ALA A 271 -18.15 -10.00 12.08
CA ALA A 271 -18.96 -9.23 11.13
C ALA A 271 -18.77 -7.72 11.32
N ASN A 272 -18.67 -7.21 12.53
CA ASN A 272 -18.37 -5.82 12.80
C ASN A 272 -16.95 -5.44 12.29
N SER A 273 -15.96 -6.30 12.45
CA SER A 273 -14.61 -6.11 11.95
C SER A 273 -14.59 -6.03 10.43
N TYR A 274 -15.24 -6.96 9.71
CA TYR A 274 -15.36 -6.92 8.26
C TYR A 274 -16.05 -5.64 7.75
N ASN A 275 -17.07 -5.16 8.46
CA ASN A 275 -17.71 -3.89 8.10
C ASN A 275 -16.76 -2.70 8.25
N SER A 276 -15.91 -2.69 9.29
CA SER A 276 -14.87 -1.67 9.50
C SER A 276 -13.78 -1.76 8.44
N ASP A 277 -13.33 -2.98 8.10
CA ASP A 277 -12.30 -3.21 7.10
C ASP A 277 -12.78 -2.76 5.71
N ALA A 278 -14.04 -3.05 5.37
CA ALA A 278 -14.66 -2.57 4.14
C ALA A 278 -14.70 -1.04 4.06
N ALA A 279 -15.02 -0.35 5.16
CA ALA A 279 -15.01 1.11 5.22
C ALA A 279 -13.59 1.69 5.06
N ASN A 280 -12.57 1.03 5.61
CA ASN A 280 -11.17 1.43 5.44
C ASN A 280 -10.71 1.24 3.98
N VAL A 281 -11.11 0.13 3.32
CA VAL A 281 -10.81 -0.11 1.91
C VAL A 281 -11.49 0.95 1.04
N ASP A 282 -12.75 1.29 1.28
CA ASP A 282 -13.49 2.32 0.56
C ASP A 282 -12.78 3.71 0.66
N SER A 283 -12.30 4.06 1.85
CA SER A 283 -11.49 5.28 2.04
C SER A 283 -10.19 5.26 1.24
N LEU A 284 -9.43 4.15 1.30
CA LEU A 284 -8.17 3.98 0.55
C LEU A 284 -8.38 4.08 -0.97
N VAL A 285 -9.43 3.47 -1.46
CA VAL A 285 -9.81 3.49 -2.88
C VAL A 285 -10.18 4.89 -3.33
N THR A 286 -10.90 5.65 -2.50
CA THR A 286 -11.22 7.06 -2.74
C THR A 286 -9.95 7.91 -2.83
N ASP A 287 -8.99 7.71 -1.93
CA ASP A 287 -7.69 8.41 -1.93
C ASP A 287 -6.86 8.06 -3.18
N PHE A 288 -6.87 6.80 -3.62
CA PHE A 288 -6.19 6.38 -4.85
C PHE A 288 -6.83 6.97 -6.10
N SER A 289 -8.17 7.02 -6.18
CA SER A 289 -8.87 7.69 -7.27
C SER A 289 -8.51 9.18 -7.35
N ALA A 290 -8.55 9.88 -6.22
CA ALA A 290 -8.17 11.30 -6.16
C ALA A 290 -6.70 11.53 -6.55
N SER A 291 -5.78 10.67 -6.11
CA SER A 291 -4.36 10.73 -6.46
C SER A 291 -4.12 10.46 -7.94
N SER A 292 -4.88 9.54 -8.55
CA SER A 292 -4.78 9.20 -9.97
C SER A 292 -5.32 10.31 -10.88
N GLU A 293 -6.28 11.10 -10.41
CA GLU A 293 -6.78 12.27 -11.14
C GLU A 293 -5.82 13.47 -11.10
N GLN A 294 -4.89 13.51 -10.13
CA GLN A 294 -3.88 14.56 -9.99
C GLN A 294 -2.58 14.28 -10.78
N LEU A 295 -2.36 13.06 -11.21
CA LEU A 295 -1.22 12.65 -12.03
C LEU A 295 -1.48 12.86 -13.52
#